data_f1d8bf0c5a0bf4656a157f885f678af7
#
_entry.id   f1d8bf0c5a0bf4656a157f885f678af7
#
_cell.length_a   1.000
_cell.length_b   1.000
_cell.length_c   1.000
_cell.angle_alpha   90.00
_cell.angle_beta   90.00
_cell.angle_gamma   90.00
#
_symmetry.space_group_name_H-M   'P 1'
#
loop_
_entity.id
_entity.type
_entity.pdbx_description
1 polymer ?
#
loop_
_entity_poly.entity_id
_entity_poly.type
_entity_poly.pdbx_seq_one_letter_code
_entity_poly.pdbx_strand_id
1 'polypeptide(L)'
;MEQTAPRRYIRHGMLPQLAAFEAVVRLGSATRAAEALCMAQPTLSGHLRKLSETLGVRLFDLQGKRLVPTDAAHVLLASTHDAFAAFDRCERVLAGLRQPAAR
;
A
#
# COMPACT_ATOMS: atom_id res chain seq x y z
N MET A 1 31.89 -5.79 3.46
CA MET A 1 30.56 -5.74 3.19
C MET A 1 30.30 -4.96 1.96
N GLU A 2 29.70 -5.50 1.07
CA GLU A 2 29.52 -4.74 -0.07
C GLU A 2 28.38 -3.81 0.06
N GLN A 3 28.44 -2.77 -0.69
CA GLN A 3 27.45 -1.78 -0.69
C GLN A 3 26.32 -2.20 -1.57
N THR A 4 25.13 -2.25 -1.07
CA THR A 4 24.02 -2.57 -1.92
C THR A 4 23.36 -1.32 -2.40
N ALA A 5 22.81 -1.39 -3.60
CA ALA A 5 22.00 -0.30 -4.10
C ALA A 5 20.78 -0.12 -3.19
N PRO A 6 20.28 1.10 -3.05
CA PRO A 6 19.05 1.30 -2.29
C PRO A 6 17.93 0.45 -2.85
N ARG A 7 17.11 -0.09 -1.98
CA ARG A 7 15.97 -0.86 -2.41
C ARG A 7 15.01 0.03 -3.17
N ARG A 8 14.54 -0.48 -4.30
CA ARG A 8 13.70 0.33 -5.19
C ARG A 8 12.45 0.83 -4.50
N TYR A 9 11.86 -0.02 -3.66
CA TYR A 9 10.60 0.32 -3.03
C TYR A 9 10.72 1.33 -1.91
N ILE A 10 11.93 1.64 -1.49
CA ILE A 10 12.10 2.64 -0.45
C ILE A 10 12.02 4.05 -1.00
N ARG A 11 12.44 4.24 -2.24
CA ARG A 11 12.63 5.57 -2.78
C ARG A 11 11.36 6.35 -3.07
N HIS A 12 10.22 5.69 -3.15
CA HIS A 12 9.03 6.33 -3.71
C HIS A 12 7.86 6.41 -2.74
N GLY A 13 8.12 6.33 -1.46
CA GLY A 13 7.02 6.43 -0.50
C GLY A 13 6.02 5.30 -0.66
N MET A 14 6.48 4.08 -0.58
CA MET A 14 5.68 2.93 -0.94
C MET A 14 4.51 2.69 -0.01
N LEU A 15 4.60 3.08 1.27
CA LEU A 15 3.49 2.79 2.19
C LEU A 15 2.16 3.38 1.76
N PRO A 16 2.07 4.65 1.35
CA PRO A 16 0.80 5.15 0.84
C PRO A 16 0.35 4.44 -0.42
N GLN A 17 1.30 4.01 -1.25
CA GLN A 17 0.95 3.27 -2.46
C GLN A 17 0.38 1.90 -2.11
N LEU A 18 0.95 1.22 -1.13
CA LEU A 18 0.42 -0.07 -0.68
C LEU A 18 -0.94 0.09 -0.03
N ALA A 19 -1.16 1.17 0.71
CA ALA A 19 -2.46 1.44 1.30
C ALA A 19 -3.51 1.64 0.22
N ALA A 20 -3.17 2.39 -0.83
CA ALA A 20 -4.08 2.59 -1.96
C ALA A 20 -4.39 1.26 -2.64
N PHE A 21 -3.37 0.46 -2.87
CA PHE A 21 -3.52 -0.83 -3.51
C PHE A 21 -4.43 -1.76 -2.69
N GLU A 22 -4.16 -1.87 -1.40
CA GLU A 22 -4.95 -2.74 -0.54
C GLU A 22 -6.42 -2.31 -0.52
N ALA A 23 -6.67 -1.01 -0.46
CA ALA A 23 -8.03 -0.50 -0.42
C ALA A 23 -8.77 -0.80 -1.71
N VAL A 24 -8.10 -0.70 -2.86
CA VAL A 24 -8.74 -1.02 -4.13
C VAL A 24 -9.06 -2.50 -4.22
N VAL A 25 -8.15 -3.37 -3.76
CA VAL A 25 -8.45 -4.80 -3.76
C VAL A 25 -9.65 -5.10 -2.86
N ARG A 26 -9.66 -4.52 -1.68
CA ARG A 26 -10.71 -4.80 -0.70
C ARG A 26 -12.06 -4.26 -1.13
N LEU A 27 -12.08 -3.06 -1.70
CA LEU A 27 -13.34 -2.38 -2.02
C LEU A 27 -13.77 -2.58 -3.48
N GLY A 28 -12.87 -3.01 -4.33
CA GLY A 28 -13.20 -3.27 -5.73
C GLY A 28 -13.43 -2.02 -6.56
N SER A 29 -13.02 -0.85 -6.08
CA SER A 29 -13.33 0.41 -6.76
C SER A 29 -12.32 1.46 -6.37
N ALA A 30 -11.74 2.12 -7.37
CA ALA A 30 -10.80 3.21 -7.11
C ALA A 30 -11.50 4.39 -6.44
N THR A 31 -12.74 4.68 -6.84
CA THR A 31 -13.48 5.78 -6.24
C THR A 31 -13.73 5.52 -4.76
N ARG A 32 -14.18 4.31 -4.42
CA ARG A 32 -14.45 3.99 -3.02
C ARG A 32 -13.19 3.94 -2.21
N ALA A 33 -12.10 3.44 -2.80
CA ALA A 33 -10.83 3.41 -2.09
C ALA A 33 -10.34 4.83 -1.78
N ALA A 34 -10.46 5.73 -2.75
CA ALA A 34 -10.06 7.12 -2.53
C ALA A 34 -10.87 7.75 -1.41
N GLU A 35 -12.18 7.49 -1.39
CA GLU A 35 -13.03 8.00 -0.33
C GLU A 35 -12.61 7.45 1.02
N ALA A 36 -12.37 6.13 1.09
CA ALA A 36 -11.99 5.50 2.35
C ALA A 36 -10.66 6.03 2.89
N LEU A 37 -9.76 6.39 1.99
CA LEU A 37 -8.44 6.89 2.37
C LEU A 37 -8.40 8.42 2.46
N CYS A 38 -9.52 9.07 2.23
CA CYS A 38 -9.62 10.54 2.30
C CYS A 38 -8.64 11.21 1.34
N MET A 39 -8.55 10.69 0.13
CA MET A 39 -7.68 11.30 -0.87
C MET A 39 -8.45 11.47 -2.18
N ALA A 40 -7.95 12.37 -3.02
CA ALA A 40 -8.54 12.59 -4.33
C ALA A 40 -8.29 11.36 -5.20
N GLN A 41 -9.24 11.05 -6.07
CA GLN A 41 -9.10 9.89 -6.92
C GLN A 41 -7.87 9.96 -7.83
N PRO A 42 -7.52 11.11 -8.42
CA PRO A 42 -6.27 11.17 -9.20
C PRO A 42 -5.04 10.83 -8.37
N THR A 43 -5.02 11.22 -7.10
CA THR A 43 -3.92 10.88 -6.21
C THR A 43 -3.85 9.37 -6.00
N LEU A 44 -5.00 8.75 -5.75
CA LEU A 44 -5.03 7.30 -5.57
C LEU A 44 -4.56 6.59 -6.85
N SER A 45 -5.06 7.02 -7.99
CA SER A 45 -4.65 6.42 -9.26
C SER A 45 -3.16 6.60 -9.51
N GLY A 46 -2.62 7.75 -9.12
CA GLY A 46 -1.18 7.99 -9.21
C GLY A 46 -0.38 7.04 -8.36
N HIS A 47 -0.87 6.76 -7.14
CA HIS A 47 -0.21 5.78 -6.26
C HIS A 47 -0.20 4.40 -6.89
N LEU A 48 -1.32 3.98 -7.47
CA LEU A 48 -1.38 2.66 -8.10
C LEU A 48 -0.42 2.56 -9.28
N ARG A 49 -0.37 3.61 -10.10
CA ARG A 49 0.52 3.60 -11.25
C ARG A 49 1.97 3.56 -10.82
N LYS A 50 2.33 4.37 -9.83
CA LYS A 50 3.71 4.40 -9.35
C LYS A 50 4.11 3.06 -8.77
N LEU A 51 3.23 2.44 -8.01
CA LEU A 51 3.49 1.13 -7.43
C LEU A 51 3.74 0.10 -8.51
N SER A 52 2.88 0.08 -9.52
CA SER A 52 3.02 -0.84 -10.64
C SER A 52 4.34 -0.62 -11.37
N GLU A 53 4.70 0.64 -11.59
CA GLU A 53 5.95 0.97 -12.25
C GLU A 53 7.16 0.54 -11.43
N THR A 54 7.12 0.80 -10.12
CA THR A 54 8.24 0.45 -9.26
C THR A 54 8.46 -1.05 -9.23
N LEU A 55 7.38 -1.82 -9.17
CA LEU A 55 7.47 -3.28 -9.08
C LEU A 55 7.56 -3.95 -10.44
N GLY A 56 7.26 -3.21 -11.51
CA GLY A 56 7.37 -3.76 -12.85
C GLY A 56 6.32 -4.77 -13.21
N VAL A 57 5.14 -4.69 -12.60
CA VAL A 57 4.05 -5.63 -12.87
C VAL A 57 2.74 -4.88 -12.99
N ARG A 58 1.81 -5.46 -13.73
CA ARG A 58 0.44 -4.99 -13.71
C ARG A 58 -0.25 -5.53 -12.48
N LEU A 59 -0.98 -4.67 -11.79
CA LEU A 59 -1.66 -5.08 -10.57
C LEU A 59 -3.15 -5.28 -10.78
N PHE A 60 -3.73 -4.59 -11.76
CA PHE A 60 -5.16 -4.71 -12.02
C PHE A 60 -5.41 -4.81 -13.51
N ASP A 61 -6.40 -5.61 -13.85
CA ASP A 61 -6.99 -5.63 -15.18
C ASP A 61 -8.34 -4.96 -15.11
N LEU A 62 -8.72 -4.29 -16.18
CA LEU A 62 -10.02 -3.66 -16.24
C LEU A 62 -10.97 -4.61 -16.95
N GLN A 63 -12.03 -5.01 -16.27
CA GLN A 63 -13.07 -5.84 -16.86
C GLN A 63 -14.38 -5.08 -16.77
N GLY A 64 -14.81 -4.53 -17.90
CA GLY A 64 -15.91 -3.59 -17.89
C GLY A 64 -15.48 -2.38 -17.08
N LYS A 65 -16.18 -2.07 -16.01
CA LYS A 65 -15.84 -0.96 -15.14
C LYS A 65 -15.18 -1.42 -13.85
N ARG A 66 -14.86 -2.69 -13.76
CA ARG A 66 -14.30 -3.24 -12.52
C ARG A 66 -12.81 -3.44 -12.65
N LEU A 67 -12.12 -3.11 -11.59
CA LEU A 67 -10.70 -3.41 -11.47
C LEU A 67 -10.56 -4.79 -10.83
N VAL A 68 -9.94 -5.70 -11.57
CA VAL A 68 -9.77 -7.07 -11.12
C VAL A 68 -8.31 -7.32 -10.84
N PRO A 69 -7.96 -7.79 -9.63
CA PRO A 69 -6.55 -8.02 -9.30
C PRO A 69 -5.93 -9.09 -10.17
N THR A 70 -4.69 -8.88 -10.58
CA THR A 70 -3.91 -9.86 -11.32
C THR A 70 -3.31 -10.87 -10.36
N ASP A 71 -2.66 -11.90 -10.90
CA ASP A 71 -1.91 -12.84 -10.07
C ASP A 71 -0.82 -12.11 -9.29
N ALA A 72 -0.16 -11.17 -9.94
CA ALA A 72 0.86 -10.36 -9.27
C ALA A 72 0.27 -9.60 -8.08
N ALA A 73 -0.95 -9.10 -8.23
CA ALA A 73 -1.61 -8.40 -7.15
C ALA A 73 -1.86 -9.32 -5.96
N HIS A 74 -2.24 -10.56 -6.22
CA HIS A 74 -2.46 -11.51 -5.12
C HIS A 74 -1.18 -11.79 -4.36
N VAL A 75 -0.06 -11.91 -5.07
CA VAL A 75 1.24 -12.09 -4.41
C VAL A 75 1.56 -10.86 -3.57
N LEU A 76 1.38 -9.67 -4.13
CA LEU A 76 1.70 -8.45 -3.42
C LEU A 76 0.78 -8.25 -2.21
N LEU A 77 -0.48 -8.65 -2.33
CA LEU A 77 -1.44 -8.45 -1.25
C LEU A 77 -1.00 -9.18 0.02
N ALA A 78 -0.50 -10.40 -0.12
CA ALA A 78 -0.03 -11.16 1.04
C ALA A 78 1.09 -10.42 1.75
N SER A 79 2.07 -9.91 0.98
CA SER A 79 3.17 -9.15 1.58
C SER A 79 2.69 -7.84 2.17
N THR A 80 1.72 -7.20 1.54
CA THR A 80 1.15 -5.95 2.06
C THR A 80 0.49 -6.18 3.41
N HIS A 81 -0.29 -7.25 3.53
CA HIS A 81 -0.92 -7.59 4.80
C HIS A 81 0.12 -7.88 5.87
N ASP A 82 1.19 -8.59 5.51
CA ASP A 82 2.26 -8.88 6.46
C ASP A 82 2.94 -7.61 6.93
N ALA A 83 3.21 -6.69 6.01
CA ALA A 83 3.87 -5.43 6.36
C ALA A 83 2.99 -4.60 7.27
N PHE A 84 1.71 -4.49 6.96
CA PHE A 84 0.80 -3.70 7.78
C PHE A 84 0.65 -4.33 9.17
N ALA A 85 0.55 -5.65 9.23
CA ALA A 85 0.45 -6.34 10.52
C ALA A 85 1.69 -6.12 11.36
N ALA A 86 2.86 -6.12 10.72
CA ALA A 86 4.11 -5.88 11.44
C ALA A 86 4.12 -4.47 12.05
N PHE A 87 3.69 -3.48 11.28
CA PHE A 87 3.65 -2.12 11.79
C PHE A 87 2.58 -1.94 12.87
N ASP A 88 1.44 -2.63 12.72
CA ASP A 88 0.42 -2.58 13.76
C ASP A 88 0.95 -3.14 15.07
N ARG A 89 1.70 -4.24 15.03
CA ARG A 89 2.32 -4.79 16.23
C ARG A 89 3.32 -3.81 16.82
N CYS A 90 4.13 -3.20 15.96
CA CYS A 90 5.12 -2.24 16.41
C CYS A 90 4.42 -1.06 17.10
N GLU A 91 3.35 -0.57 16.49
CA GLU A 91 2.60 0.54 17.09
C GLU A 91 2.08 0.20 18.47
N ARG A 92 1.60 -1.02 18.67
CA ARG A 92 1.09 -1.42 19.98
C ARG A 92 2.21 -1.44 21.01
N VAL A 93 3.37 -1.95 20.63
CA VAL A 93 4.51 -1.97 21.54
C VAL A 93 4.94 -0.54 21.86
N LEU A 94 5.04 0.30 20.85
CA LEU A 94 5.46 1.68 21.05
C LEU A 94 4.45 2.45 21.90
N ALA A 95 3.18 2.16 21.75
CA ALA A 95 2.17 2.81 22.58
C ALA A 95 2.40 2.50 24.06
N GLY A 96 2.81 1.29 24.36
CA GLY A 96 3.09 0.92 25.73
C GLY A 96 4.35 1.57 26.28
N LEU A 97 5.23 2.02 25.41
CA LEU A 97 6.48 2.66 25.85
C LEU A 97 6.37 4.17 25.93
N ARG A 98 5.30 4.75 25.38
CA ARG A 98 5.17 6.20 25.42
C ARG A 98 4.91 6.65 26.83
N GLN A 99 5.55 7.74 27.19
CA GLN A 99 5.32 8.34 28.49
C GLN A 99 3.94 8.97 28.49
N PRO A 100 3.18 8.77 29.52
CA PRO A 100 1.91 9.50 29.62
C PRO A 100 2.20 10.99 29.64
N ALA A 101 1.43 11.70 28.89
CA ALA A 101 1.57 13.13 28.89
C ALA A 101 1.22 13.64 30.27
N ALA A 102 1.67 14.71 30.57
CA ALA A 102 1.29 15.28 31.78
C ALA A 102 1.61 14.59 32.95
N ARG A 103 2.53 14.25 33.00
CA ARG A 103 2.72 13.73 34.22
C ARG A 103 3.08 14.75 35.09
#